data_0d69fc55b19edc92d3862354bf648c50
#
_entry.id   0d69fc55b19edc92d3862354bf648c50
#
_cell.length_a   1.000
_cell.length_b   1.000
_cell.length_c   1.000
_cell.angle_alpha   90.00
_cell.angle_beta   90.00
_cell.angle_gamma   90.00
#
_symmetry.space_group_name_H-M   'P 1'
#
loop_
_entity.id
_entity.type
_entity.pdbx_description
1 polymer ?
#
loop_
_entity_poly.entity_id
_entity_poly.type
_entity_poly.pdbx_seq_one_letter_code
_entity_poly.pdbx_strand_id
1 'polypeptide(L)'
;DDFDFSDFSTGILNLGSMLIPLPFKSEVQVEMGADGPKMLHILTEHGRCTPVAFAAPARAGQWRETVKEITQGMRNDGLDVVVEYGPWGREVVGSAPGGGGIVRIIGVDGPRWMLRMTLAAPIDHADEMATLGREITARTFVMRGKDPILAGSSLPVALPGPLAAQVQKEMERRQKAAQEAAQAADNDTKE
;
A
#
# COMPACT_ATOMS: atom_id res chain seq x y z
N ASP A 1 -10.98 -25.06 -1.47
CA ASP A 1 -12.08 -24.15 -1.20
C ASP A 1 -11.82 -22.88 -1.97
N ASP A 2 -12.46 -22.75 -3.13
CA ASP A 2 -12.35 -21.57 -3.97
C ASP A 2 -13.18 -20.46 -3.33
N PHE A 3 -12.51 -19.46 -2.75
CA PHE A 3 -13.18 -18.24 -2.34
C PHE A 3 -13.63 -17.49 -3.61
N ASP A 4 -14.93 -17.45 -3.83
CA ASP A 4 -15.53 -16.72 -4.93
C ASP A 4 -15.76 -15.26 -4.52
N PHE A 5 -15.02 -14.34 -5.13
CA PHE A 5 -15.16 -12.89 -4.96
C PHE A 5 -15.69 -12.21 -6.22
N SER A 6 -16.36 -12.96 -7.10
CA SER A 6 -16.84 -12.46 -8.39
C SER A 6 -17.88 -11.34 -8.27
N ASP A 7 -18.54 -11.22 -7.13
CA ASP A 7 -19.45 -10.13 -6.81
C ASP A 7 -18.74 -8.82 -6.40
N PHE A 8 -17.45 -8.90 -6.05
CA PHE A 8 -16.66 -7.78 -5.55
C PHE A 8 -15.50 -7.40 -6.47
N SER A 9 -14.84 -8.36 -7.11
CA SER A 9 -13.54 -8.15 -7.75
C SER A 9 -13.49 -8.60 -9.20
N THR A 10 -12.65 -7.91 -9.98
CA THR A 10 -12.31 -8.31 -11.36
C THR A 10 -11.26 -9.41 -11.43
N GLY A 11 -10.58 -9.70 -10.32
CA GLY A 11 -9.53 -10.70 -10.23
C GLY A 11 -8.75 -10.59 -8.92
N ILE A 12 -7.83 -11.51 -8.73
CA ILE A 12 -6.96 -11.55 -7.54
C ILE A 12 -5.55 -11.15 -7.93
N LEU A 13 -5.02 -10.13 -7.25
CA LEU A 13 -3.63 -9.73 -7.33
C LEU A 13 -2.79 -10.64 -6.42
N ASN A 14 -1.98 -11.49 -7.02
CA ASN A 14 -1.07 -12.37 -6.28
C ASN A 14 0.32 -11.73 -6.19
N LEU A 15 0.73 -11.37 -4.99
CA LEU A 15 2.03 -10.76 -4.68
C LEU A 15 2.99 -11.73 -3.97
N GLY A 16 2.69 -13.02 -3.98
CA GLY A 16 3.46 -14.04 -3.28
C GLY A 16 3.17 -14.06 -1.78
N SER A 17 3.37 -12.96 -1.08
CA SER A 17 3.08 -12.83 0.36
C SER A 17 1.65 -12.33 0.66
N MET A 18 0.93 -11.87 -0.34
CA MET A 18 -0.46 -11.42 -0.22
C MET A 18 -1.27 -11.81 -1.46
N LEU A 19 -2.52 -12.18 -1.24
CA LEU A 19 -3.56 -12.29 -2.27
C LEU A 19 -4.60 -11.22 -2.01
N ILE A 20 -4.78 -10.31 -2.95
CA ILE A 20 -5.65 -9.15 -2.80
C ILE A 20 -6.70 -9.15 -3.91
N PRO A 21 -7.99 -9.26 -3.59
CA PRO A 21 -9.04 -9.10 -4.60
C PRO A 21 -9.08 -7.64 -5.06
N LEU A 22 -8.99 -7.44 -6.37
CA LEU A 22 -9.05 -6.11 -6.98
C LEU A 22 -10.50 -5.69 -7.18
N PRO A 23 -10.97 -4.62 -6.52
CA PRO A 23 -12.33 -4.15 -6.69
C PRO A 23 -12.64 -3.80 -8.15
N PHE A 24 -13.91 -3.81 -8.53
CA PHE A 24 -14.33 -3.29 -9.82
C PHE A 24 -13.87 -1.85 -10.01
N LYS A 25 -13.49 -1.48 -11.22
CA LYS A 25 -12.99 -0.14 -11.58
C LYS A 25 -11.73 0.27 -10.81
N SER A 26 -10.90 -0.68 -10.41
CA SER A 26 -9.60 -0.40 -9.80
C SER A 26 -8.46 -0.62 -10.79
N GLU A 27 -7.35 0.08 -10.54
CA GLU A 27 -6.11 -0.03 -11.29
C GLU A 27 -4.95 -0.23 -10.33
N VAL A 28 -4.01 -1.09 -10.71
CA VAL A 28 -2.79 -1.33 -9.94
C VAL A 28 -1.68 -0.44 -10.45
N GLN A 29 -1.05 0.30 -9.56
CA GLN A 29 0.06 1.18 -9.84
C GLN A 29 1.26 0.81 -8.97
N VAL A 30 2.45 0.72 -9.59
CA VAL A 30 3.71 0.45 -8.89
C VAL A 30 4.50 1.74 -8.78
N GLU A 31 4.78 2.17 -7.56
CA GLU A 31 5.68 3.28 -7.30
C GLU A 31 7.13 2.79 -7.40
N MET A 32 7.91 3.45 -8.26
CA MET A 32 9.31 3.12 -8.51
C MET A 32 10.21 3.94 -7.59
N GLY A 33 11.12 3.26 -6.89
CA GLY A 33 12.23 3.87 -6.17
C GLY A 33 13.51 3.89 -7.00
N ALA A 34 14.63 4.31 -6.40
CA ALA A 34 15.95 4.33 -7.04
C ALA A 34 16.43 2.90 -7.41
N ASP A 35 16.14 1.92 -6.56
CA ASP A 35 16.61 0.54 -6.67
C ASP A 35 15.54 -0.44 -7.21
N GLY A 36 14.41 0.07 -7.71
CA GLY A 36 13.33 -0.75 -8.24
C GLY A 36 11.95 -0.44 -7.64
N PRO A 37 11.00 -1.39 -7.72
CA PRO A 37 9.65 -1.22 -7.16
C PRO A 37 9.71 -0.95 -5.66
N LYS A 38 9.12 0.18 -5.22
CA LYS A 38 9.11 0.63 -3.82
C LYS A 38 7.80 0.31 -3.13
N MET A 39 6.69 0.65 -3.76
CA MET A 39 5.34 0.46 -3.24
C MET A 39 4.37 0.08 -4.35
N LEU A 40 3.32 -0.61 -3.96
CA LEU A 40 2.21 -0.94 -4.84
C LEU A 40 0.95 -0.25 -4.32
N HIS A 41 0.21 0.37 -5.22
CA HIS A 41 -1.03 1.06 -4.93
C HIS A 41 -2.17 0.49 -5.76
N ILE A 42 -3.34 0.41 -5.15
CA ILE A 42 -4.61 0.11 -5.82
C ILE A 42 -5.37 1.42 -5.88
N LEU A 43 -5.52 1.95 -7.09
CA LEU A 43 -6.30 3.15 -7.37
C LEU A 43 -7.76 2.76 -7.57
N THR A 44 -8.64 3.48 -6.92
CA THR A 44 -10.09 3.29 -7.01
C THR A 44 -10.79 4.61 -7.31
N GLU A 45 -12.07 4.57 -7.61
CA GLU A 45 -12.85 5.80 -7.83
C GLU A 45 -12.97 6.69 -6.58
N HIS A 46 -12.72 6.15 -5.38
CA HIS A 46 -12.81 6.90 -4.12
C HIS A 46 -11.46 7.34 -3.56
N GLY A 47 -10.37 6.74 -4.03
CA GLY A 47 -9.04 7.04 -3.54
C GLY A 47 -8.04 5.93 -3.80
N ARG A 48 -6.96 5.94 -3.04
CA ARG A 48 -5.84 5.02 -3.19
C ARG A 48 -5.70 4.13 -1.95
N CYS A 49 -5.49 2.84 -2.20
CA CYS A 49 -5.21 1.84 -1.18
C CYS A 49 -3.78 1.30 -1.33
N THR A 50 -3.02 1.27 -0.26
CA THR A 50 -1.63 0.79 -0.23
C THR A 50 -1.49 -0.32 0.80
N PRO A 51 -1.51 -1.59 0.38
CA PRO A 51 -1.32 -2.74 1.26
C PRO A 51 0.15 -3.00 1.52
N VAL A 52 0.51 -3.25 2.77
CA VAL A 52 1.84 -3.75 3.17
C VAL A 52 1.68 -4.80 4.25
N ALA A 53 2.24 -5.97 4.04
CA ALA A 53 2.32 -7.01 5.07
C ALA A 53 3.71 -7.02 5.70
N PHE A 54 3.75 -7.19 7.02
CA PHE A 54 4.97 -7.21 7.82
C PHE A 54 5.10 -8.55 8.54
N ALA A 55 6.33 -9.00 8.74
CA ALA A 55 6.61 -10.03 9.72
C ALA A 55 6.36 -9.48 11.12
N ALA A 56 5.73 -10.27 11.96
CA ALA A 56 5.41 -9.90 13.35
C ALA A 56 5.89 -11.00 14.31
N PRO A 57 6.12 -10.66 15.59
CA PRO A 57 6.40 -11.67 16.62
C PRO A 57 5.26 -12.69 16.71
N ALA A 58 5.56 -13.87 17.29
CA ALA A 58 4.52 -14.87 17.56
C ALA A 58 3.46 -14.37 18.55
N ARG A 59 3.82 -13.41 19.41
CA ARG A 59 2.90 -12.74 20.34
C ARG A 59 2.08 -11.70 19.57
N ALA A 60 0.77 -11.80 19.67
CA ALA A 60 -0.14 -10.80 19.09
C ALA A 60 0.05 -9.41 19.74
N GLY A 61 -0.33 -8.36 19.01
CA GLY A 61 -0.34 -6.98 19.50
C GLY A 61 0.66 -6.06 18.81
N GLN A 62 1.27 -6.49 17.71
CA GLN A 62 2.15 -5.65 16.89
C GLN A 62 1.41 -4.38 16.44
N TRP A 63 0.16 -4.51 16.02
CA TRP A 63 -0.64 -3.38 15.57
C TRP A 63 -0.85 -2.33 16.68
N ARG A 64 -1.05 -2.76 17.92
CA ARG A 64 -1.21 -1.84 19.06
C ARG A 64 0.01 -0.90 19.25
N GLU A 65 1.20 -1.43 19.11
CA GLU A 65 2.43 -0.62 19.21
C GLU A 65 2.59 0.26 17.98
N THR A 66 2.36 -0.28 16.80
CA THR A 66 2.42 0.45 15.53
C THR A 66 1.44 1.64 15.48
N VAL A 67 0.23 1.51 16.05
CA VAL A 67 -0.73 2.64 16.15
C VAL A 67 -0.13 3.84 16.88
N LYS A 68 0.62 3.63 17.94
CA LYS A 68 1.25 4.72 18.70
C LYS A 68 2.29 5.46 17.86
N GLU A 69 3.15 4.68 17.19
CA GLU A 69 4.22 5.20 16.33
C GLU A 69 3.63 6.00 15.14
N ILE A 70 2.64 5.42 14.45
CA ILE A 70 1.96 6.06 13.33
C ILE A 70 1.27 7.36 13.77
N THR A 71 0.53 7.32 14.88
CA THR A 71 -0.17 8.49 15.42
C THR A 71 0.79 9.61 15.72
N GLN A 72 1.93 9.30 16.34
CA GLN A 72 2.95 10.30 16.66
C GLN A 72 3.61 10.84 15.38
N GLY A 73 3.95 9.96 14.42
CA GLY A 73 4.54 10.35 13.14
C GLY A 73 3.64 11.30 12.36
N MET A 74 2.37 10.95 12.21
CA MET A 74 1.40 11.80 11.47
C MET A 74 1.18 13.16 12.14
N ARG A 75 1.20 13.23 13.47
CA ARG A 75 1.13 14.52 14.21
C ARG A 75 2.39 15.35 13.98
N ASN A 76 3.56 14.73 13.98
CA ASN A 76 4.82 15.42 13.69
C ASN A 76 4.84 15.97 12.25
N ASP A 77 4.16 15.30 11.33
CA ASP A 77 3.98 15.74 9.94
C ASP A 77 2.90 16.83 9.78
N GLY A 78 2.30 17.27 10.88
CA GLY A 78 1.33 18.36 10.90
C GLY A 78 -0.11 17.96 10.57
N LEU A 79 -0.43 16.68 10.63
CA LEU A 79 -1.80 16.21 10.45
C LEU A 79 -2.61 16.28 11.76
N ASP A 80 -3.89 16.56 11.63
CA ASP A 80 -4.85 16.35 12.71
C ASP A 80 -5.19 14.86 12.79
N VAL A 81 -4.85 14.23 13.91
CA VAL A 81 -4.93 12.76 14.04
C VAL A 81 -5.92 12.36 15.11
N VAL A 82 -6.86 11.49 14.72
CA VAL A 82 -7.79 10.79 15.62
C VAL A 82 -7.59 9.28 15.51
N VAL A 83 -7.91 8.56 16.57
CA VAL A 83 -7.92 7.09 16.60
C VAL A 83 -9.35 6.65 16.76
N GLU A 84 -9.83 5.89 15.79
CA GLU A 84 -11.19 5.34 15.76
C GLU A 84 -11.16 3.83 15.98
N TYR A 85 -12.32 3.23 16.24
CA TYR A 85 -12.46 1.78 16.30
C TYR A 85 -13.12 1.28 15.02
N GLY A 86 -12.48 0.31 14.39
CA GLY A 86 -12.96 -0.40 13.22
C GLY A 86 -13.14 -1.89 13.48
N PRO A 87 -13.39 -2.69 12.45
CA PRO A 87 -13.68 -4.13 12.58
C PRO A 87 -12.54 -4.96 13.21
N TRP A 88 -11.27 -4.53 13.05
CA TRP A 88 -10.10 -5.24 13.58
C TRP A 88 -9.41 -4.50 14.73
N GLY A 89 -10.07 -3.53 15.32
CA GLY A 89 -9.54 -2.72 16.40
C GLY A 89 -9.32 -1.27 16.02
N ARG A 90 -8.21 -0.69 16.46
CA ARG A 90 -7.95 0.73 16.25
C ARG A 90 -7.55 1.03 14.80
N GLU A 91 -8.12 2.10 14.27
CA GLU A 91 -7.73 2.72 13.00
C GLU A 91 -7.19 4.13 13.27
N VAL A 92 -6.13 4.52 12.58
CA VAL A 92 -5.56 5.85 12.69
C VAL A 92 -6.05 6.70 11.52
N VAL A 93 -6.62 7.86 11.82
CA VAL A 93 -7.17 8.77 10.80
C VAL A 93 -6.47 10.11 10.93
N GLY A 94 -5.78 10.53 9.89
CA GLY A 94 -5.10 11.82 9.79
C GLY A 94 -5.72 12.68 8.71
N SER A 95 -6.02 13.94 9.05
CA SER A 95 -6.58 14.92 8.13
C SER A 95 -5.56 16.03 7.88
N ALA A 96 -5.40 16.42 6.62
CA ALA A 96 -4.56 17.55 6.28
C ALA A 96 -5.22 18.85 6.76
N PRO A 97 -4.48 19.79 7.38
CA PRO A 97 -4.98 21.11 7.69
C PRO A 97 -5.53 21.78 6.44
N GLY A 98 -6.73 22.36 6.54
CA GLY A 98 -7.39 23.01 5.41
C GLY A 98 -8.25 22.08 4.51
N GLY A 99 -8.44 20.81 4.90
CA GLY A 99 -9.42 19.92 4.27
C GLY A 99 -9.00 19.31 2.93
N GLY A 100 -7.70 19.25 2.63
CA GLY A 100 -7.20 18.78 1.33
C GLY A 100 -7.28 17.28 1.11
N GLY A 101 -7.37 16.48 2.17
CA GLY A 101 -7.42 15.03 2.09
C GLY A 101 -7.37 14.34 3.44
N ILE A 102 -7.65 13.05 3.42
CA ILE A 102 -7.67 12.20 4.60
C ILE A 102 -6.83 10.95 4.35
N VAL A 103 -6.11 10.52 5.35
CA VAL A 103 -5.38 9.24 5.36
C VAL A 103 -5.93 8.40 6.50
N ARG A 104 -6.39 7.20 6.19
CA ARG A 104 -6.84 6.21 7.18
C ARG A 104 -5.92 5.00 7.12
N ILE A 105 -5.47 4.53 8.27
CA ILE A 105 -4.61 3.36 8.35
C ILE A 105 -5.30 2.29 9.18
N ILE A 106 -5.56 1.17 8.53
CA ILE A 106 -6.17 -0.03 9.10
C ILE A 106 -5.06 -1.05 9.33
N GLY A 107 -5.04 -1.68 10.49
CA GLY A 107 -4.12 -2.77 10.78
C GLY A 107 -4.83 -4.03 11.25
N VAL A 108 -4.30 -5.16 10.83
CA VAL A 108 -4.78 -6.49 11.20
C VAL A 108 -3.62 -7.32 11.67
N ASP A 109 -3.66 -7.78 12.93
CA ASP A 109 -2.70 -8.75 13.45
C ASP A 109 -3.11 -10.17 13.07
N GLY A 110 -2.16 -10.94 12.57
CA GLY A 110 -2.31 -12.37 12.31
C GLY A 110 -1.17 -13.19 12.90
N PRO A 111 -1.16 -14.51 12.65
CA PRO A 111 -0.11 -15.40 13.16
C PRO A 111 1.26 -15.05 12.58
N ARG A 112 2.12 -14.38 13.35
CA ARG A 112 3.47 -13.94 12.95
C ARG A 112 3.51 -12.96 11.76
N TRP A 113 2.41 -12.26 11.48
CA TRP A 113 2.32 -11.21 10.50
C TRP A 113 1.39 -10.08 10.95
N MET A 114 1.55 -8.93 10.36
CA MET A 114 0.65 -7.78 10.48
C MET A 114 0.39 -7.22 9.09
N LEU A 115 -0.86 -7.02 8.74
CA LEU A 115 -1.27 -6.31 7.54
C LEU A 115 -1.55 -4.84 7.89
N ARG A 116 -0.97 -3.94 7.13
CA ARG A 116 -1.28 -2.51 7.18
C ARG A 116 -1.87 -2.07 5.84
N MET A 117 -3.07 -1.54 5.90
CA MET A 117 -3.77 -1.00 4.76
C MET A 117 -3.85 0.51 4.92
N THR A 118 -3.14 1.26 4.08
CA THR A 118 -3.16 2.72 4.07
C THR A 118 -4.10 3.20 2.98
N LEU A 119 -5.12 3.96 3.37
CA LEU A 119 -6.12 4.54 2.49
C LEU A 119 -5.88 6.04 2.42
N ALA A 120 -5.82 6.59 1.21
CA ALA A 120 -5.74 8.03 0.98
C ALA A 120 -6.88 8.46 0.07
N ALA A 121 -7.64 9.47 0.46
CA ALA A 121 -8.81 9.95 -0.27
C ALA A 121 -9.00 11.46 -0.13
N PRO A 122 -9.66 12.11 -1.09
CA PRO A 122 -10.25 13.41 -0.86
C PRO A 122 -11.25 13.36 0.29
N ILE A 123 -11.42 14.46 1.00
CA ILE A 123 -12.33 14.49 2.18
C ILE A 123 -13.76 14.10 1.82
N ASP A 124 -14.22 14.46 0.63
CA ASP A 124 -15.57 14.18 0.15
C ASP A 124 -15.83 12.68 -0.16
N HIS A 125 -14.77 11.87 -0.27
CA HIS A 125 -14.82 10.43 -0.51
C HIS A 125 -14.27 9.60 0.66
N ALA A 126 -14.12 10.22 1.83
CA ALA A 126 -13.50 9.59 2.99
C ALA A 126 -14.27 8.35 3.48
N ASP A 127 -15.59 8.43 3.53
CA ASP A 127 -16.45 7.35 4.04
C ASP A 127 -16.56 6.19 3.05
N GLU A 128 -16.71 6.48 1.76
CA GLU A 128 -16.72 5.48 0.69
C GLU A 128 -15.38 4.75 0.62
N MET A 129 -14.28 5.49 0.72
CA MET A 129 -12.95 4.90 0.73
C MET A 129 -12.70 4.05 1.99
N ALA A 130 -13.19 4.47 3.16
CA ALA A 130 -13.10 3.69 4.39
C ALA A 130 -13.89 2.38 4.26
N THR A 131 -15.09 2.42 3.71
CA THR A 131 -15.92 1.23 3.47
C THR A 131 -15.23 0.28 2.49
N LEU A 132 -14.79 0.78 1.33
CA LEU A 132 -14.10 -0.01 0.31
C LEU A 132 -12.78 -0.59 0.85
N GLY A 133 -12.01 0.20 1.58
CA GLY A 133 -10.76 -0.24 2.17
C GLY A 133 -10.93 -1.37 3.19
N ARG A 134 -12.00 -1.33 3.99
CA ARG A 134 -12.36 -2.42 4.90
C ARG A 134 -12.80 -3.68 4.14
N GLU A 135 -13.54 -3.53 3.05
CA GLU A 135 -13.95 -4.62 2.17
C GLU A 135 -12.73 -5.32 1.53
N ILE A 136 -11.77 -4.56 1.02
CA ILE A 136 -10.51 -5.09 0.48
C ILE A 136 -9.73 -5.80 1.59
N THR A 137 -9.61 -5.17 2.76
CA THR A 137 -8.88 -5.73 3.91
C THR A 137 -9.48 -7.05 4.36
N ALA A 138 -10.80 -7.13 4.45
CA ALA A 138 -11.52 -8.35 4.87
C ALA A 138 -11.29 -9.55 3.93
N ARG A 139 -10.99 -9.28 2.66
CA ARG A 139 -10.80 -10.28 1.62
C ARG A 139 -9.34 -10.50 1.24
N THR A 140 -8.42 -9.82 1.91
CA THR A 140 -6.98 -9.98 1.69
C THR A 140 -6.44 -11.15 2.51
N PHE A 141 -5.71 -12.04 1.85
CA PHE A 141 -5.00 -13.14 2.50
C PHE A 141 -3.52 -12.81 2.61
N VAL A 142 -2.95 -12.99 3.79
CA VAL A 142 -1.51 -12.86 4.03
C VAL A 142 -0.89 -14.25 4.09
N MET A 143 0.09 -14.49 3.22
CA MET A 143 0.86 -15.72 3.16
C MET A 143 2.25 -15.47 3.75
N ARG A 144 2.38 -15.66 5.07
CA ARG A 144 3.61 -15.36 5.80
C ARG A 144 4.81 -16.18 5.35
N GLY A 145 4.57 -17.40 4.88
CA GLY A 145 5.65 -18.34 4.58
C GLY A 145 6.39 -18.82 5.85
N LYS A 146 7.44 -19.64 5.62
CA LYS A 146 8.25 -20.25 6.70
C LYS A 146 9.62 -19.57 6.86
N ASP A 147 10.02 -18.73 5.93
CA ASP A 147 11.34 -18.11 5.93
C ASP A 147 11.54 -17.20 7.15
N PRO A 148 12.76 -17.18 7.71
CA PRO A 148 13.10 -16.32 8.82
C PRO A 148 13.16 -14.86 8.34
N ILE A 149 12.15 -14.07 8.69
CA ILE A 149 12.08 -12.64 8.42
C ILE A 149 12.00 -11.92 9.75
N LEU A 150 12.84 -10.90 9.92
CA LEU A 150 12.88 -10.10 11.14
C LEU A 150 11.52 -9.43 11.39
N ALA A 151 11.05 -9.50 12.63
CA ALA A 151 9.80 -8.83 13.01
C ALA A 151 9.89 -7.31 12.75
N GLY A 152 8.84 -6.75 12.17
CA GLY A 152 8.79 -5.36 11.73
C GLY A 152 9.27 -5.12 10.30
N SER A 153 9.94 -6.08 9.66
CA SER A 153 10.29 -6.00 8.24
C SER A 153 9.10 -6.36 7.35
N SER A 154 8.97 -5.67 6.22
CA SER A 154 7.96 -6.01 5.22
C SER A 154 8.20 -7.39 4.62
N LEU A 155 7.12 -8.11 4.35
CA LEU A 155 7.19 -9.39 3.63
C LEU A 155 7.57 -9.13 2.16
N PRO A 156 8.33 -10.05 1.54
CA PRO A 156 8.72 -9.88 0.13
C PRO A 156 7.49 -9.87 -0.78
N VAL A 157 7.54 -9.04 -1.82
CA VAL A 157 6.49 -8.90 -2.82
C VAL A 157 7.03 -9.37 -4.16
N ALA A 158 6.33 -10.32 -4.77
CA ALA A 158 6.57 -10.77 -6.14
C ALA A 158 5.52 -10.15 -7.06
N LEU A 159 5.94 -9.43 -8.10
CA LEU A 159 5.02 -8.88 -9.08
C LEU A 159 4.56 -9.94 -10.07
N PRO A 160 3.26 -10.05 -10.38
CA PRO A 160 2.78 -10.89 -11.49
C PRO A 160 3.45 -10.51 -12.81
N GLY A 161 3.65 -11.51 -13.70
CA GLY A 161 4.37 -11.35 -14.95
C GLY A 161 3.96 -10.12 -15.80
N PRO A 162 2.66 -9.88 -16.07
CA PRO A 162 2.21 -8.69 -16.81
C PRO A 162 2.58 -7.37 -16.14
N LEU A 163 2.45 -7.30 -14.80
CA LEU A 163 2.80 -6.12 -14.03
C LEU A 163 4.31 -5.91 -13.97
N ALA A 164 5.08 -6.98 -13.81
CA ALA A 164 6.54 -6.94 -13.89
C ALA A 164 7.02 -6.43 -15.26
N ALA A 165 6.39 -6.85 -16.35
CA ALA A 165 6.71 -6.38 -17.70
C ALA A 165 6.42 -4.89 -17.89
N GLN A 166 5.31 -4.37 -17.33
CA GLN A 166 5.00 -2.93 -17.35
C GLN A 166 6.03 -2.12 -16.58
N VAL A 167 6.43 -2.59 -15.38
CA VAL A 167 7.46 -1.97 -14.56
C VAL A 167 8.79 -1.95 -15.30
N GLN A 168 9.18 -3.04 -15.94
CA GLN A 168 10.42 -3.13 -16.72
C GLN A 168 10.44 -2.09 -17.85
N LYS A 169 9.37 -1.97 -18.63
CA LYS A 169 9.25 -0.97 -19.71
C LYS A 169 9.35 0.46 -19.19
N GLU A 170 8.74 0.75 -18.05
CA GLU A 170 8.82 2.08 -17.44
C GLU A 170 10.23 2.41 -16.95
N MET A 171 10.93 1.43 -16.37
CA MET A 171 12.35 1.59 -15.99
C MET A 171 13.21 1.88 -17.20
N GLU A 172 13.09 1.12 -18.28
CA GLU A 172 13.83 1.33 -19.52
C GLU A 172 13.55 2.71 -20.12
N ARG A 173 12.29 3.15 -20.12
CA ARG A 173 11.91 4.50 -20.59
C ARG A 173 12.56 5.60 -19.76
N ARG A 174 12.56 5.46 -18.43
CA ARG A 174 13.21 6.43 -17.53
C ARG A 174 14.72 6.48 -17.69
N GLN A 175 15.36 5.32 -17.84
CA GLN A 175 16.80 5.25 -18.09
C GLN A 175 17.17 5.92 -19.39
N LYS A 176 16.42 5.67 -20.47
CA LYS A 176 16.64 6.30 -21.77
C LYS A 176 16.46 7.82 -21.69
N ALA A 177 15.40 8.31 -21.06
CA ALA A 177 15.16 9.73 -20.87
C ALA A 177 16.28 10.40 -20.05
N ALA A 178 16.77 9.74 -19.00
CA ALA A 178 17.89 10.25 -18.21
C ALA A 178 19.20 10.31 -19.01
N GLN A 179 19.47 9.32 -19.87
CA GLN A 179 20.64 9.31 -20.74
C GLN A 179 20.56 10.42 -21.80
N GLU A 180 19.41 10.62 -22.43
CA GLU A 180 19.18 11.69 -23.40
C GLU A 180 19.34 13.08 -22.76
N ALA A 181 18.82 13.27 -21.54
CA ALA A 181 19.00 14.51 -20.80
C ALA A 181 20.46 14.78 -20.42
N ALA A 182 21.18 13.74 -20.00
CA ALA A 182 22.61 13.86 -19.69
C ALA A 182 23.45 14.20 -20.93
N GLN A 183 23.14 13.61 -22.09
CA GLN A 183 23.80 13.91 -23.35
C GLN A 183 23.51 15.34 -23.85
N ALA A 184 22.28 15.81 -23.68
CA ALA A 184 21.93 17.19 -24.03
C ALA A 184 22.68 18.21 -23.18
N ALA A 185 22.81 17.95 -21.87
CA ALA A 185 23.57 18.81 -20.95
C ALA A 185 25.07 18.86 -21.26
N ASP A 186 25.65 17.73 -21.70
CA ASP A 186 27.09 17.68 -22.09
C ASP A 186 27.38 18.43 -23.41
N ASN A 187 26.42 18.48 -24.32
CA ASN A 187 26.52 19.24 -25.56
C ASN A 187 26.42 20.76 -25.36
N ASP A 188 25.55 21.19 -24.42
CA ASP A 188 25.33 22.61 -24.10
C ASP A 188 26.55 23.24 -23.36
N THR A 189 27.37 22.39 -22.74
CA THR A 189 28.58 22.84 -22.00
C THR A 189 29.81 22.97 -22.92
N LYS A 190 29.72 22.53 -24.19
CA LYS A 190 30.83 22.53 -25.16
C LYS A 190 30.76 23.63 -26.22
N GLU A 191 29.72 24.47 -26.20
CA GLU A 191 29.64 25.73 -26.96
C GLU A 191 30.03 26.92 -26.08
#